data_028071df4ef9f4f7c98e0310b3af78a6
#
_entry.id   028071df4ef9f4f7c98e0310b3af78a6
#
_cell.length_a   1.000
_cell.length_b   1.000
_cell.length_c   1.000
_cell.angle_alpha   90.00
_cell.angle_beta   90.00
_cell.angle_gamma   90.00
#
_symmetry.space_group_name_H-M   'P 1'
#
loop_
_entity.id
_entity.type
_entity.pdbx_description
1 polymer ?
#
loop_
_entity_poly.entity_id
_entity_poly.type
_entity_poly.pdbx_seq_one_letter_code
_entity_poly.pdbx_strand_id
1 'polypeptide(L)'
;MTNSNATAHATLHTSEGDIRIALFGNHAPVTVANFVGLAQGTKDYTTTNASGGSEGPFYDGSIFHRVIDGFMIQGGDPTGTGTGGPGYDFVDEFHPELKFDRPYLLAMANIGRPATNGSQFFVTVGKTPHLNNRHTIFGEVVDEDSKRIIDTIAHAPTDRADRPVKEVTINSITVEP
;
A
#
# COMPACT_ATOMS: atom_id res chain seq x y z
N MET A 1 3.21 18.96 -4.81
CA MET A 1 2.65 18.76 -6.17
C MET A 1 1.37 17.96 -6.11
N THR A 2 0.42 18.28 -6.95
CA THR A 2 -0.79 17.48 -7.10
C THR A 2 -0.69 16.64 -8.36
N ASN A 3 -1.22 15.40 -8.30
CA ASN A 3 -1.33 14.55 -9.48
C ASN A 3 -2.72 14.79 -10.09
N SER A 4 -2.78 15.13 -11.38
CA SER A 4 -4.03 15.43 -12.09
C SER A 4 -4.98 14.22 -12.21
N ASN A 5 -4.47 13.01 -12.00
CA ASN A 5 -5.27 11.79 -12.03
C ASN A 5 -5.89 11.45 -10.65
N ALA A 6 -5.57 12.23 -9.63
CA ALA A 6 -6.05 11.96 -8.28
C ALA A 6 -7.55 12.21 -8.14
N THR A 7 -8.25 11.25 -7.53
CA THR A 7 -9.66 11.39 -7.13
C THR A 7 -9.80 11.57 -5.62
N ALA A 8 -8.77 11.26 -4.87
CA ALA A 8 -8.68 11.42 -3.42
C ALA A 8 -7.20 11.36 -3.02
N HIS A 9 -6.93 11.67 -1.75
CA HIS A 9 -5.60 11.55 -1.17
C HIS A 9 -5.69 10.77 0.13
N ALA A 10 -4.74 9.85 0.33
CA ALA A 10 -4.57 9.15 1.59
C ALA A 10 -3.29 9.64 2.26
N THR A 11 -3.33 9.77 3.58
CA THR A 11 -2.12 10.03 4.38
C THR A 11 -1.92 8.86 5.32
N LEU A 12 -0.80 8.16 5.16
CA LEU A 12 -0.38 7.11 6.08
C LEU A 12 0.42 7.76 7.20
N HIS A 13 -0.13 7.74 8.41
CA HIS A 13 0.56 8.26 9.60
C HIS A 13 1.42 7.15 10.17
N THR A 14 2.70 7.17 9.83
CA THR A 14 3.63 6.10 10.22
C THR A 14 4.55 6.53 11.36
N SER A 15 5.20 5.54 11.96
CA SER A 15 6.22 5.79 12.99
C SER A 15 7.44 6.56 12.47
N GLU A 16 7.63 6.65 11.15
CA GLU A 16 8.70 7.42 10.50
C GLU A 16 8.22 8.77 9.97
N GLY A 17 6.92 9.05 10.04
CA GLY A 17 6.29 10.29 9.55
C GLY A 17 5.14 10.04 8.61
N ASP A 18 4.56 11.12 8.10
CA ASP A 18 3.38 11.07 7.23
C ASP A 18 3.76 10.86 5.78
N ILE A 19 3.05 9.94 5.12
CA ILE A 19 3.21 9.65 3.70
C ILE A 19 1.89 9.99 3.01
N ARG A 20 1.91 11.01 2.16
CA ARG A 20 0.73 11.44 1.40
C ARG A 20 0.74 10.85 0.01
N ILE A 21 -0.36 10.22 -0.37
CA ILE A 21 -0.50 9.48 -1.63
C ILE A 21 -1.74 9.93 -2.38
N ALA A 22 -1.58 10.27 -3.66
CA ALA A 22 -2.70 10.49 -4.57
C ALA A 22 -3.30 9.15 -4.97
N LEU A 23 -4.62 9.00 -4.91
CA LEU A 23 -5.34 7.78 -5.27
C LEU A 23 -6.02 7.96 -6.63
N PHE A 24 -5.93 6.93 -7.49
CA PHE A 24 -6.41 6.98 -8.88
C PHE A 24 -7.74 6.22 -9.02
N GLY A 25 -8.81 6.80 -8.48
CA GLY A 25 -10.12 6.14 -8.45
C GLY A 25 -10.78 5.98 -9.82
N ASN A 26 -10.37 6.74 -10.85
CA ASN A 26 -10.88 6.56 -12.21
C ASN A 26 -10.15 5.44 -12.95
N HIS A 27 -8.86 5.24 -12.65
CA HIS A 27 -8.03 4.22 -13.29
C HIS A 27 -8.20 2.84 -12.62
N ALA A 28 -8.46 2.83 -11.31
CA ALA A 28 -8.60 1.61 -10.53
C ALA A 28 -9.73 1.75 -9.49
N PRO A 29 -11.00 1.85 -9.94
CA PRO A 29 -12.11 2.20 -9.05
C PRO A 29 -12.38 1.17 -7.95
N VAL A 30 -12.33 -0.12 -8.26
CA VAL A 30 -12.55 -1.19 -7.27
C VAL A 30 -11.42 -1.20 -6.25
N THR A 31 -10.18 -1.08 -6.73
CA THR A 31 -8.98 -1.09 -5.89
C THR A 31 -8.96 0.09 -4.92
N VAL A 32 -9.23 1.30 -5.42
CA VAL A 32 -9.27 2.49 -4.56
C VAL A 32 -10.41 2.40 -3.55
N ALA A 33 -11.60 1.95 -3.96
CA ALA A 33 -12.74 1.77 -3.05
C ALA A 33 -12.41 0.74 -1.95
N ASN A 34 -11.72 -0.34 -2.29
CA ASN A 34 -11.28 -1.34 -1.32
C ASN A 34 -10.29 -0.73 -0.32
N PHE A 35 -9.26 -0.06 -0.80
CA PHE A 35 -8.23 0.55 0.05
C PHE A 35 -8.84 1.58 1.00
N VAL A 36 -9.66 2.48 0.47
CA VAL A 36 -10.33 3.55 1.26
C VAL A 36 -11.26 2.92 2.29
N GLY A 37 -12.06 1.93 1.88
CA GLY A 37 -13.01 1.26 2.78
C GLY A 37 -12.31 0.54 3.92
N LEU A 38 -11.21 -0.15 3.65
CA LEU A 38 -10.40 -0.79 4.69
C LEU A 38 -9.72 0.25 5.58
N ALA A 39 -9.18 1.31 5.01
CA ALA A 39 -8.51 2.36 5.77
C ALA A 39 -9.45 3.06 6.74
N GLN A 40 -10.67 3.34 6.32
CA GLN A 40 -11.69 4.03 7.13
C GLN A 40 -12.51 3.09 8.02
N GLY A 41 -12.44 1.79 7.79
CA GLY A 41 -13.24 0.82 8.53
C GLY A 41 -14.69 0.72 8.05
N THR A 42 -14.98 1.19 6.84
CA THR A 42 -16.35 1.16 6.28
C THR A 42 -16.59 -0.05 5.39
N LYS A 43 -15.55 -0.81 5.07
CA LYS A 43 -15.66 -2.05 4.30
C LYS A 43 -15.54 -3.24 5.23
N ASP A 44 -16.47 -4.20 5.09
CA ASP A 44 -16.47 -5.44 5.87
C ASP A 44 -15.29 -6.34 5.50
N TYR A 45 -14.75 -7.02 6.49
CA TYR A 45 -13.72 -8.05 6.34
C TYR A 45 -13.98 -9.17 7.36
N THR A 46 -13.40 -10.34 7.11
CA THR A 46 -13.68 -11.55 7.93
C THR A 46 -12.51 -12.01 8.77
N THR A 47 -11.41 -11.27 8.73
CA THR A 47 -10.19 -11.57 9.49
C THR A 47 -10.03 -10.60 10.66
N THR A 48 -9.08 -10.88 11.54
CA THR A 48 -8.73 -9.97 12.65
C THR A 48 -7.79 -8.88 12.13
N ASN A 49 -8.07 -7.63 12.45
CA ASN A 49 -7.21 -6.51 12.08
C ASN A 49 -5.95 -6.45 12.98
N ALA A 50 -5.01 -5.56 12.63
CA ALA A 50 -3.74 -5.45 13.37
C ALA A 50 -3.90 -4.99 14.82
N SER A 51 -5.03 -4.35 15.15
CA SER A 51 -5.36 -3.93 16.53
C SER A 51 -6.03 -5.04 17.34
N GLY A 52 -6.27 -6.20 16.74
CA GLY A 52 -6.87 -7.36 17.41
C GLY A 52 -8.38 -7.42 17.33
N GLY A 53 -9.03 -6.54 16.57
CA GLY A 53 -10.47 -6.48 16.42
C GLY A 53 -10.97 -7.04 15.08
N SER A 54 -12.28 -7.15 14.95
CA SER A 54 -12.96 -7.64 13.75
C SER A 54 -13.69 -6.55 12.98
N GLU A 55 -13.64 -5.32 13.45
CA GLU A 55 -14.30 -4.15 12.86
C GLU A 55 -13.39 -2.93 12.99
N GLY A 56 -13.74 -1.87 12.26
CA GLY A 56 -13.02 -0.59 12.28
C GLY A 56 -11.86 -0.55 11.29
N PRO A 57 -11.02 0.51 11.35
CA PRO A 57 -9.92 0.68 10.42
C PRO A 57 -8.99 -0.53 10.38
N PHE A 58 -8.87 -1.11 9.19
CA PHE A 58 -8.17 -2.40 9.00
C PHE A 58 -6.66 -2.27 9.13
N TYR A 59 -6.11 -1.15 8.64
CA TYR A 59 -4.67 -0.96 8.55
C TYR A 59 -4.02 -0.42 9.83
N ASP A 60 -4.81 0.11 10.77
CA ASP A 60 -4.28 0.73 11.98
C ASP A 60 -3.47 -0.28 12.80
N GLY A 61 -2.20 0.05 13.05
CA GLY A 61 -1.28 -0.81 13.79
C GLY A 61 -0.52 -1.83 12.93
N SER A 62 -0.81 -1.91 11.64
CA SER A 62 -0.06 -2.80 10.73
C SER A 62 1.34 -2.23 10.43
N ILE A 63 2.23 -3.09 9.94
CA ILE A 63 3.64 -2.73 9.71
C ILE A 63 4.03 -2.89 8.24
N PHE A 64 5.13 -2.23 7.86
CA PHE A 64 5.82 -2.56 6.62
C PHE A 64 6.68 -3.80 6.87
N HIS A 65 6.14 -4.97 6.56
CA HIS A 65 6.73 -6.26 6.90
C HIS A 65 7.78 -6.75 5.89
N ARG A 66 7.85 -6.13 4.71
CA ARG A 66 8.81 -6.50 3.66
C ARG A 66 9.35 -5.24 3.01
N VAL A 67 10.65 -5.03 3.13
CA VAL A 67 11.34 -3.84 2.61
C VAL A 67 12.57 -4.30 1.84
N ILE A 68 12.64 -3.94 0.56
CA ILE A 68 13.79 -4.26 -0.30
C ILE A 68 14.26 -2.95 -0.92
N ASP A 69 15.43 -2.48 -0.46
CA ASP A 69 16.05 -1.25 -0.96
C ASP A 69 16.23 -1.32 -2.49
N GLY A 70 15.94 -0.22 -3.17
CA GLY A 70 16.01 -0.16 -4.63
C GLY A 70 14.83 -0.80 -5.36
N PHE A 71 13.91 -1.45 -4.63
CA PHE A 71 12.76 -2.13 -5.21
C PHE A 71 11.44 -1.58 -4.67
N MET A 72 11.05 -1.95 -3.45
CA MET A 72 9.76 -1.51 -2.90
C MET A 72 9.69 -1.68 -1.38
N ILE A 73 8.70 -1.04 -0.76
CA ILE A 73 8.29 -1.29 0.62
C ILE A 73 6.86 -1.81 0.62
N GLN A 74 6.58 -2.86 1.37
CA GLN A 74 5.29 -3.56 1.35
C GLN A 74 4.69 -3.64 2.75
N GLY A 75 3.39 -3.38 2.85
CA GLY A 75 2.64 -3.46 4.08
C GLY A 75 1.18 -3.85 3.83
N GLY A 76 0.32 -3.62 4.80
CA GLY A 76 -1.13 -3.87 4.69
C GLY A 76 -1.57 -5.26 5.10
N ASP A 77 -0.67 -6.08 5.63
CA ASP A 77 -1.01 -7.39 6.22
C ASP A 77 -1.23 -7.24 7.73
N PRO A 78 -2.44 -7.50 8.24
CA PRO A 78 -2.70 -7.35 9.68
C PRO A 78 -1.90 -8.31 10.55
N THR A 79 -1.43 -9.44 9.99
CA THR A 79 -0.60 -10.41 10.72
C THR A 79 0.88 -10.03 10.69
N GLY A 80 1.29 -9.18 9.74
CA GLY A 80 2.69 -8.79 9.56
C GLY A 80 3.59 -9.90 9.08
N THR A 81 3.06 -11.00 8.57
CA THR A 81 3.82 -12.19 8.13
C THR A 81 3.95 -12.32 6.61
N GLY A 82 3.16 -11.55 5.86
CA GLY A 82 3.08 -11.65 4.40
C GLY A 82 1.98 -12.59 3.92
N THR A 83 1.28 -13.26 4.82
CA THR A 83 0.26 -14.27 4.49
C THR A 83 -1.17 -13.85 4.84
N GLY A 84 -1.33 -12.73 5.53
CA GLY A 84 -2.63 -12.24 5.97
C GLY A 84 -3.33 -11.35 4.95
N GLY A 85 -4.60 -11.11 5.18
CA GLY A 85 -5.43 -10.26 4.34
C GLY A 85 -6.82 -10.08 4.93
N PRO A 86 -7.77 -9.53 4.16
CA PRO A 86 -9.10 -9.21 4.66
C PRO A 86 -10.09 -10.37 4.61
N GLY A 87 -9.68 -11.53 4.12
CA GLY A 87 -10.53 -12.71 4.00
C GLY A 87 -11.26 -12.82 2.67
N TYR A 88 -10.90 -12.01 1.68
CA TYR A 88 -11.44 -12.05 0.32
C TYR A 88 -10.38 -11.64 -0.68
N ASP A 89 -10.60 -11.96 -1.94
CA ASP A 89 -9.80 -11.51 -3.07
C ASP A 89 -10.66 -10.70 -4.03
N PHE A 90 -10.04 -9.84 -4.84
CA PHE A 90 -10.74 -9.09 -5.87
C PHE A 90 -9.89 -8.90 -7.13
N VAL A 91 -10.54 -8.41 -8.19
CA VAL A 91 -10.02 -8.32 -9.57
C VAL A 91 -8.85 -7.37 -9.70
N ASP A 92 -8.02 -7.62 -10.72
CA ASP A 92 -6.99 -6.69 -11.16
C ASP A 92 -7.61 -5.57 -12.02
N GLU A 93 -6.99 -4.40 -11.98
CA GLU A 93 -7.40 -3.24 -12.77
C GLU A 93 -6.17 -2.63 -13.44
N PHE A 94 -5.70 -3.27 -14.50
CA PHE A 94 -4.56 -2.77 -15.27
C PHE A 94 -5.03 -1.68 -16.23
N HIS A 95 -4.40 -0.51 -16.16
CA HIS A 95 -4.74 0.62 -17.01
C HIS A 95 -3.54 0.95 -17.91
N PRO A 96 -3.75 1.14 -19.23
CA PRO A 96 -2.65 1.35 -20.17
C PRO A 96 -1.85 2.62 -19.93
N GLU A 97 -2.42 3.61 -19.23
CA GLU A 97 -1.72 4.84 -18.86
C GLU A 97 -0.82 4.68 -17.63
N LEU A 98 -0.98 3.59 -16.87
CA LEU A 98 -0.24 3.37 -15.63
C LEU A 98 0.76 2.25 -15.82
N LYS A 99 2.04 2.58 -15.72
CA LYS A 99 3.15 1.65 -15.88
C LYS A 99 4.17 1.84 -14.76
N PHE A 100 4.86 0.76 -14.41
CA PHE A 100 5.93 0.79 -13.42
C PHE A 100 7.23 1.37 -14.02
N ASP A 101 7.16 2.59 -14.49
CA ASP A 101 8.24 3.28 -15.19
C ASP A 101 8.98 4.32 -14.33
N ARG A 102 8.62 4.44 -13.06
CA ARG A 102 9.19 5.40 -12.11
C ARG A 102 8.99 4.93 -10.67
N PRO A 103 9.74 5.49 -9.70
CA PRO A 103 9.52 5.18 -8.28
C PRO A 103 8.25 5.86 -7.73
N TYR A 104 7.89 5.49 -6.51
CA TYR A 104 6.83 6.10 -5.68
C TYR A 104 5.42 5.78 -6.17
N LEU A 105 5.24 4.68 -6.88
CA LEU A 105 3.92 4.19 -7.29
C LEU A 105 3.36 3.25 -6.22
N LEU A 106 2.08 3.45 -5.89
CA LEU A 106 1.33 2.58 -4.97
C LEU A 106 0.60 1.52 -5.78
N ALA A 107 0.80 0.26 -5.43
CA ALA A 107 0.21 -0.86 -6.14
C ALA A 107 -0.19 -1.98 -5.18
N MET A 108 -1.06 -2.89 -5.66
CA MET A 108 -1.51 -4.04 -4.87
C MET A 108 -0.54 -5.21 -4.97
N ALA A 109 -0.18 -5.75 -3.82
CA ALA A 109 0.48 -7.05 -3.75
C ALA A 109 -0.55 -8.15 -4.06
N ASN A 110 -0.08 -9.27 -4.61
CA ASN A 110 -0.89 -10.46 -4.87
C ASN A 110 -0.01 -11.70 -4.73
N ILE A 111 -0.59 -12.89 -4.94
CA ILE A 111 0.14 -14.16 -4.78
C ILE A 111 0.67 -14.71 -6.10
N GLY A 112 0.81 -13.84 -7.12
CA GLY A 112 1.34 -14.24 -8.43
C GLY A 112 0.30 -14.86 -9.36
N ARG A 113 -0.99 -14.76 -9.03
CA ARG A 113 -2.11 -15.21 -9.85
C ARG A 113 -3.11 -14.07 -10.07
N PRO A 114 -3.86 -14.08 -11.19
CA PRO A 114 -4.90 -13.08 -11.44
C PRO A 114 -5.95 -13.04 -10.34
N ALA A 115 -6.46 -11.83 -10.06
CA ALA A 115 -7.57 -11.58 -9.14
C ALA A 115 -7.31 -12.09 -7.71
N THR A 116 -6.07 -11.92 -7.21
CA THR A 116 -5.71 -12.30 -5.84
C THR A 116 -5.35 -11.09 -4.98
N ASN A 117 -5.89 -9.92 -5.29
CA ASN A 117 -5.72 -8.72 -4.48
C ASN A 117 -6.54 -8.81 -3.20
N GLY A 118 -5.98 -8.34 -2.10
CA GLY A 118 -6.68 -8.31 -0.81
C GLY A 118 -6.45 -6.98 -0.10
N SER A 119 -5.54 -6.96 0.88
CA SER A 119 -5.22 -5.73 1.62
C SER A 119 -3.76 -5.30 1.47
N GLN A 120 -2.85 -6.20 1.14
CA GLN A 120 -1.44 -5.87 1.07
C GLN A 120 -1.14 -4.99 -0.14
N PHE A 121 -0.31 -3.99 0.07
CA PHE A 121 0.10 -3.03 -0.94
C PHE A 121 1.60 -2.76 -0.84
N PHE A 122 2.16 -2.17 -1.88
CA PHE A 122 3.56 -1.74 -1.85
C PHE A 122 3.74 -0.39 -2.53
N VAL A 123 4.81 0.29 -2.17
CA VAL A 123 5.24 1.53 -2.83
C VAL A 123 6.61 1.25 -3.44
N THR A 124 6.75 1.50 -4.74
CA THR A 124 8.01 1.28 -5.43
C THR A 124 9.03 2.37 -5.08
N VAL A 125 10.30 2.00 -5.07
CA VAL A 125 11.40 2.96 -4.88
C VAL A 125 12.37 2.97 -6.06
N GLY A 126 11.97 2.34 -7.16
CA GLY A 126 12.72 2.32 -8.41
C GLY A 126 11.80 1.98 -9.58
N LYS A 127 12.38 1.89 -10.77
CA LYS A 127 11.65 1.42 -11.95
C LYS A 127 11.53 -0.10 -11.88
N THR A 128 10.32 -0.61 -12.02
CA THR A 128 10.02 -2.04 -11.91
C THR A 128 9.15 -2.53 -13.08
N PRO A 129 9.61 -2.37 -14.33
CA PRO A 129 8.77 -2.66 -15.50
C PRO A 129 8.33 -4.12 -15.60
N HIS A 130 9.02 -5.03 -14.93
CA HIS A 130 8.64 -6.44 -14.84
C HIS A 130 7.31 -6.66 -14.10
N LEU A 131 6.80 -5.65 -13.38
CA LEU A 131 5.52 -5.72 -12.68
C LEU A 131 4.34 -5.25 -13.53
N ASN A 132 4.59 -4.69 -14.71
CA ASN A 132 3.52 -4.24 -15.61
C ASN A 132 2.58 -5.39 -15.95
N ASN A 133 1.26 -5.12 -15.89
CA ASN A 133 0.20 -6.10 -16.14
C ASN A 133 0.23 -7.31 -15.19
N ARG A 134 0.86 -7.16 -14.02
CA ARG A 134 0.89 -8.18 -12.96
C ARG A 134 0.36 -7.64 -11.65
N HIS A 135 0.49 -6.33 -11.43
CA HIS A 135 0.02 -5.65 -10.21
C HIS A 135 -0.75 -4.40 -10.59
N THR A 136 -1.84 -4.14 -9.88
CA THR A 136 -2.68 -2.96 -10.09
C THR A 136 -2.05 -1.74 -9.47
N ILE A 137 -1.71 -0.74 -10.28
CA ILE A 137 -1.27 0.58 -9.80
C ILE A 137 -2.52 1.39 -9.47
N PHE A 138 -2.60 1.95 -8.26
CA PHE A 138 -3.76 2.73 -7.86
C PHE A 138 -3.43 4.04 -7.15
N GLY A 139 -2.17 4.43 -7.09
CA GLY A 139 -1.78 5.70 -6.50
C GLY A 139 -0.33 6.08 -6.75
N GLU A 140 0.03 7.26 -6.27
CA GLU A 140 1.40 7.78 -6.36
C GLU A 140 1.69 8.73 -5.21
N VAL A 141 2.88 8.62 -4.62
CA VAL A 141 3.37 9.57 -3.60
C VAL A 141 3.68 10.89 -4.27
N VAL A 142 3.14 12.01 -3.73
CA VAL A 142 3.06 13.27 -4.49
C VAL A 142 4.02 14.37 -4.02
N ASP A 143 4.44 14.37 -2.76
CA ASP A 143 5.29 15.43 -2.23
C ASP A 143 6.68 14.94 -1.81
N GLU A 144 7.63 15.87 -1.76
CA GLU A 144 9.04 15.55 -1.48
C GLU A 144 9.25 15.05 -0.05
N ASP A 145 8.48 15.55 0.92
CA ASP A 145 8.59 15.10 2.30
C ASP A 145 8.15 13.65 2.43
N SER A 146 7.04 13.27 1.79
CA SER A 146 6.56 11.89 1.76
C SER A 146 7.55 10.95 1.07
N LYS A 147 8.13 11.39 -0.05
CA LYS A 147 9.16 10.63 -0.76
C LYS A 147 10.38 10.37 0.11
N ARG A 148 10.82 11.37 0.90
CA ARG A 148 11.93 11.19 1.85
C ARG A 148 11.61 10.14 2.91
N ILE A 149 10.39 10.10 3.40
CA ILE A 149 9.96 9.10 4.39
C ILE A 149 9.95 7.70 3.76
N ILE A 150 9.45 7.57 2.54
CA ILE A 150 9.52 6.32 1.78
C ILE A 150 10.97 5.84 1.65
N ASP A 151 11.87 6.73 1.26
CA ASP A 151 13.30 6.41 1.11
C ASP A 151 13.95 6.02 2.44
N THR A 152 13.59 6.69 3.52
CA THR A 152 14.06 6.35 4.87
C THR A 152 13.64 4.93 5.25
N ILE A 153 12.40 4.57 4.98
CA ILE A 153 11.91 3.20 5.25
C ILE A 153 12.64 2.19 4.37
N ALA A 154 12.82 2.51 3.09
CA ALA A 154 13.49 1.62 2.13
C ALA A 154 14.95 1.34 2.51
N HIS A 155 15.63 2.29 3.17
CA HIS A 155 17.02 2.15 3.60
C HIS A 155 17.16 1.56 5.01
N ALA A 156 16.06 1.24 5.69
CA ALA A 156 16.11 0.69 7.04
C ALA A 156 16.82 -0.68 7.05
N PRO A 157 17.61 -0.98 8.09
CA PRO A 157 18.19 -2.30 8.25
C PRO A 157 17.10 -3.38 8.32
N THR A 158 17.30 -4.47 7.58
CA THR A 158 16.36 -5.58 7.49
C THR A 158 17.02 -6.89 7.90
N ASP A 159 16.21 -7.87 8.27
CA ASP A 159 16.65 -9.22 8.56
C ASP A 159 16.66 -10.10 7.28
N ARG A 160 16.87 -11.41 7.44
CA ARG A 160 16.94 -12.35 6.31
C ARG A 160 15.64 -12.48 5.52
N ALA A 161 14.51 -12.09 6.12
CA ALA A 161 13.20 -12.14 5.50
C ALA A 161 12.79 -10.77 4.92
N ASP A 162 13.73 -9.84 4.78
CA ASP A 162 13.51 -8.47 4.31
C ASP A 162 12.56 -7.68 5.24
N ARG A 163 12.49 -8.07 6.50
CA ARG A 163 11.69 -7.40 7.51
C ARG A 163 12.55 -6.35 8.22
N PRO A 164 12.07 -5.10 8.37
CA PRO A 164 12.81 -4.10 9.13
C PRO A 164 13.11 -4.59 10.56
N VAL A 165 14.36 -4.47 10.97
CA VAL A 165 14.80 -4.86 12.32
C VAL A 165 14.05 -4.04 13.37
N LYS A 166 13.86 -2.74 13.10
CA LYS A 166 12.98 -1.87 13.88
C LYS A 166 11.66 -1.74 13.13
N GLU A 167 10.57 -2.14 13.74
CA GLU A 167 9.26 -2.07 13.09
C GLU A 167 8.92 -0.65 12.64
N VAL A 168 8.39 -0.55 11.42
CA VAL A 168 7.78 0.67 10.89
C VAL A 168 6.27 0.44 10.88
N THR A 169 5.56 1.16 11.74
CA THR A 169 4.13 0.97 11.97
C THR A 169 3.31 2.03 11.25
N ILE A 170 2.20 1.60 10.65
CA ILE A 170 1.15 2.49 10.16
C ILE A 170 0.20 2.69 11.34
N ASN A 171 0.25 3.87 11.97
CA ASN A 171 -0.57 4.16 13.13
C ASN A 171 -2.04 4.35 12.74
N SER A 172 -2.27 5.06 11.64
CA SER A 172 -3.59 5.28 11.07
C SER A 172 -3.47 5.76 9.63
N ILE A 173 -4.59 5.76 8.91
CA ILE A 173 -4.68 6.32 7.54
C ILE A 173 -5.86 7.27 7.52
N THR A 174 -5.64 8.51 7.07
CA THR A 174 -6.71 9.46 6.79
C THR A 174 -6.91 9.59 5.29
N VAL A 175 -8.15 9.75 4.85
CA VAL A 175 -8.48 9.89 3.43
C VAL A 175 -9.30 11.16 3.25
N GLU A 176 -8.94 11.96 2.24
CA GLU A 176 -9.63 13.22 1.91
C GLU A 176 -9.80 13.33 0.39
N PRO A 177 -10.85 14.05 -0.03
CA PRO A 177 -11.10 14.28 -1.46
C PRO A 177 -9.96 14.98 -2.18
#